data_4b66d6d84cddde617f18eceea96ca0a8
#
_entry.id   4b66d6d84cddde617f18eceea96ca0a8
#
_cell.length_a   1.000
_cell.length_b   1.000
_cell.length_c   1.000
_cell.angle_alpha   90.00
_cell.angle_beta   90.00
_cell.angle_gamma   90.00
#
_symmetry.space_group_name_H-M   'P 1'
#
loop_
_entity.id
_entity.type
_entity.pdbx_description
1 polymer ?
#
loop_
_entity_poly.entity_id
_entity_poly.type
_entity_poly.pdbx_seq_one_letter_code
_entity_poly.pdbx_strand_id
1 'polypeptide(L)'
;MLMHVPFSSRKWLATPQMTRYSLGCDQGRSKVTKAEIKTKPTAVDVTAFIDAVADEKQRADAHKLAQMMTRLTGHAPKMWGPSIIGFGQYHYKYDSGREGDMARIGFSPRKGQTVLYITDGFAGHAELMAELGKYKTGKSCLYIKRLSDVDEAVLEQLCAASLKYMDSKYPE
;
A
#
# COMPACT_ATOMS: atom_id res chain seq x y z
N MET A 1 0.16 15.79 63.12
CA MET A 1 -0.57 17.03 63.37
C MET A 1 -1.70 17.13 62.35
N LEU A 2 -2.88 16.71 62.80
CA LEU A 2 -4.09 16.62 62.00
C LEU A 2 -4.68 18.02 61.83
N MET A 3 -5.13 18.38 60.65
CA MET A 3 -6.15 19.43 60.51
C MET A 3 -7.22 18.98 59.48
N HIS A 4 -8.35 18.72 60.07
CA HIS A 4 -9.66 18.48 59.50
C HIS A 4 -10.28 19.83 59.15
N VAL A 5 -10.95 19.94 57.94
CA VAL A 5 -11.85 21.05 57.64
C VAL A 5 -13.10 20.49 56.93
N PRO A 6 -14.31 20.95 57.31
CA PRO A 6 -15.52 20.16 57.11
C PRO A 6 -16.30 20.48 55.84
N PHE A 7 -17.08 19.51 55.48
CA PHE A 7 -18.20 19.42 54.57
C PHE A 7 -19.27 20.48 54.84
N SER A 8 -19.69 21.24 53.86
CA SER A 8 -20.87 22.08 53.90
C SER A 8 -21.82 21.77 52.75
N SER A 9 -22.94 21.21 53.15
CA SER A 9 -24.11 20.90 52.34
C SER A 9 -24.83 22.17 51.89
N ARG A 10 -25.19 22.29 50.65
CA ARG A 10 -26.34 23.10 50.23
C ARG A 10 -27.19 22.36 49.20
N LYS A 11 -28.37 21.97 49.64
CA LYS A 11 -29.53 21.58 48.84
C LYS A 11 -29.99 22.76 47.99
N TRP A 12 -30.25 22.55 46.72
CA TRP A 12 -31.24 23.31 45.97
C TRP A 12 -32.13 22.34 45.21
N LEU A 13 -33.36 22.27 45.68
CA LEU A 13 -34.51 21.74 44.97
C LEU A 13 -34.98 22.81 43.96
N ALA A 14 -35.19 22.44 42.73
CA ALA A 14 -36.22 23.00 41.87
C ALA A 14 -36.29 22.18 40.54
N THR A 15 -37.30 21.38 40.42
CA THR A 15 -37.87 20.96 39.13
C THR A 15 -38.64 22.15 38.55
N PRO A 16 -38.59 22.33 37.23
CA PRO A 16 -39.85 22.35 36.50
C PRO A 16 -39.84 21.71 35.11
N GLN A 17 -40.95 21.05 34.86
CA GLN A 17 -41.69 20.96 33.61
C GLN A 17 -41.01 20.35 32.37
N MET A 18 -41.48 19.14 32.11
CA MET A 18 -41.54 18.48 30.80
C MET A 18 -42.19 19.36 29.74
N THR A 19 -41.42 19.72 28.73
CA THR A 19 -41.96 20.09 27.44
C THR A 19 -41.59 18.99 26.48
N ARG A 20 -42.59 18.21 26.08
CA ARG A 20 -42.46 17.20 25.00
C ARG A 20 -42.16 17.91 23.68
N TYR A 21 -40.94 17.90 23.23
CA TYR A 21 -40.61 18.08 21.83
C TYR A 21 -40.42 16.70 21.19
N SER A 22 -41.45 16.27 20.46
CA SER A 22 -41.32 15.20 19.50
C SER A 22 -40.49 15.71 18.32
N LEU A 23 -39.19 15.54 18.38
CA LEU A 23 -38.33 15.68 17.23
C LEU A 23 -38.18 14.29 16.59
N GLY A 24 -38.79 14.15 15.43
CA GLY A 24 -38.60 13.02 14.55
C GLY A 24 -37.11 12.81 14.31
N CYS A 25 -36.63 11.69 14.78
CA CYS A 25 -35.29 11.19 14.45
C CYS A 25 -35.34 10.70 13.01
N ASP A 26 -35.19 11.62 12.07
CA ASP A 26 -34.84 11.27 10.69
C ASP A 26 -33.42 10.67 10.74
N GLN A 27 -33.38 9.35 10.80
CA GLN A 27 -32.14 8.59 10.66
C GLN A 27 -31.74 8.69 9.19
N GLY A 28 -31.17 9.84 8.82
CA GLY A 28 -30.38 9.99 7.61
C GLY A 28 -29.27 8.95 7.63
N ARG A 29 -29.59 7.76 7.11
CA ARG A 29 -28.63 6.69 6.84
C ARG A 29 -27.62 7.26 5.85
N SER A 30 -26.53 7.86 6.37
CA SER A 30 -25.37 8.26 5.59
C SER A 30 -24.94 7.03 4.79
N LYS A 31 -25.19 7.06 3.47
CA LYS A 31 -24.64 6.11 2.54
C LYS A 31 -23.12 6.29 2.60
N VAL A 32 -22.45 5.42 3.35
CA VAL A 32 -21.00 5.29 3.26
C VAL A 32 -20.72 4.87 1.82
N THR A 33 -20.36 5.83 1.00
CA THR A 33 -19.93 5.57 -0.37
C THR A 33 -18.65 4.76 -0.27
N LYS A 34 -18.74 3.48 -0.67
CA LYS A 34 -17.60 2.55 -0.74
C LYS A 34 -16.53 3.26 -1.58
N ALA A 35 -15.42 3.69 -0.97
CA ALA A 35 -14.38 4.42 -1.68
C ALA A 35 -13.90 3.57 -2.86
N GLU A 36 -14.03 4.10 -4.07
CA GLU A 36 -13.67 3.37 -5.28
C GLU A 36 -12.17 3.08 -5.29
N ILE A 37 -11.79 1.83 -5.60
CA ILE A 37 -10.39 1.43 -5.70
C ILE A 37 -9.81 2.10 -6.96
N LYS A 38 -8.92 3.06 -6.78
CA LYS A 38 -8.31 3.84 -7.87
C LYS A 38 -7.26 3.04 -8.65
N THR A 39 -6.70 1.99 -8.07
CA THR A 39 -5.66 1.17 -8.68
C THR A 39 -6.30 -0.10 -9.23
N LYS A 40 -6.72 -0.06 -10.48
CA LYS A 40 -7.28 -1.19 -11.24
C LYS A 40 -6.39 -1.47 -12.45
N PRO A 41 -6.37 -2.69 -13.00
CA PRO A 41 -5.71 -2.97 -14.27
C PRO A 41 -6.26 -2.07 -15.38
N THR A 42 -5.37 -1.58 -16.23
CA THR A 42 -5.73 -0.73 -17.39
C THR A 42 -5.22 -1.38 -18.68
N ALA A 43 -5.81 -0.97 -19.81
CA ALA A 43 -5.40 -1.45 -21.14
C ALA A 43 -4.20 -0.69 -21.74
N VAL A 44 -3.55 0.18 -20.95
CA VAL A 44 -2.37 0.92 -21.41
C VAL A 44 -1.23 -0.04 -21.69
N ASP A 45 -0.57 0.12 -22.85
CA ASP A 45 0.58 -0.68 -23.21
C ASP A 45 1.77 -0.37 -22.30
N VAL A 46 2.32 -1.41 -21.66
CA VAL A 46 3.42 -1.28 -20.71
C VAL A 46 4.72 -0.87 -21.39
N THR A 47 4.99 -1.37 -22.60
CA THR A 47 6.21 -1.04 -23.34
C THR A 47 6.19 0.44 -23.72
N ALA A 48 5.07 0.91 -24.27
CA ALA A 48 4.90 2.33 -24.59
C ALA A 48 4.99 3.23 -23.35
N PHE A 49 4.49 2.77 -22.20
CA PHE A 49 4.62 3.49 -20.94
C PHE A 49 6.07 3.61 -20.46
N ILE A 50 6.85 2.52 -20.54
CA ILE A 50 8.28 2.52 -20.19
C ILE A 50 9.06 3.39 -21.17
N ASP A 51 8.81 3.30 -22.47
CA ASP A 51 9.51 4.07 -23.51
C ASP A 51 9.26 5.58 -23.38
N ALA A 52 8.15 5.98 -22.80
CA ALA A 52 7.83 7.38 -22.49
C ALA A 52 8.60 7.93 -21.28
N VAL A 53 9.36 7.12 -20.53
CA VAL A 53 10.21 7.59 -19.42
C VAL A 53 11.34 8.45 -19.98
N ALA A 54 11.35 9.75 -19.61
CA ALA A 54 12.26 10.73 -20.21
C ALA A 54 13.73 10.47 -19.91
N ASP A 55 14.07 9.98 -18.71
CA ASP A 55 15.44 9.63 -18.32
C ASP A 55 15.82 8.28 -18.94
N GLU A 56 16.80 8.30 -19.83
CA GLU A 56 17.24 7.11 -20.60
C GLU A 56 17.75 5.99 -19.68
N LYS A 57 18.51 6.32 -18.64
CA LYS A 57 19.02 5.32 -17.69
C LYS A 57 17.86 4.70 -16.90
N GLN A 58 16.91 5.51 -16.44
CA GLN A 58 15.75 5.03 -15.72
C GLN A 58 14.84 4.18 -16.64
N ARG A 59 14.73 4.53 -17.90
CA ARG A 59 14.00 3.75 -18.92
C ARG A 59 14.65 2.37 -19.10
N ALA A 60 15.97 2.32 -19.24
CA ALA A 60 16.72 1.06 -19.33
C ALA A 60 16.56 0.20 -18.05
N ASP A 61 16.64 0.83 -16.88
CA ASP A 61 16.39 0.16 -15.60
C ASP A 61 14.96 -0.40 -15.53
N ALA A 62 13.97 0.34 -16.01
CA ALA A 62 12.57 -0.12 -16.04
C ALA A 62 12.35 -1.34 -16.94
N HIS A 63 13.00 -1.38 -18.11
CA HIS A 63 12.99 -2.56 -18.98
C HIS A 63 13.62 -3.79 -18.31
N LYS A 64 14.78 -3.62 -17.65
CA LYS A 64 15.44 -4.71 -16.90
C LYS A 64 14.55 -5.24 -15.78
N LEU A 65 13.93 -4.35 -14.99
CA LEU A 65 13.00 -4.72 -13.93
C LEU A 65 11.77 -5.45 -14.47
N ALA A 66 11.22 -5.00 -15.60
CA ALA A 66 10.10 -5.67 -16.24
C ALA A 66 10.45 -7.09 -16.67
N GLN A 67 11.62 -7.29 -17.27
CA GLN A 67 12.13 -8.62 -17.66
C GLN A 67 12.36 -9.51 -16.43
N MET A 68 13.00 -8.99 -15.37
CA MET A 68 13.24 -9.71 -14.12
C MET A 68 11.92 -10.18 -13.50
N MET A 69 10.94 -9.29 -13.32
CA MET A 69 9.66 -9.61 -12.69
C MET A 69 8.81 -10.55 -13.57
N THR A 70 8.86 -10.42 -14.90
CA THR A 70 8.22 -11.38 -15.79
C THR A 70 8.79 -12.78 -15.59
N ARG A 71 10.13 -12.89 -15.51
CA ARG A 71 10.85 -14.15 -15.29
C ARG A 71 10.50 -14.80 -13.94
N LEU A 72 10.43 -13.98 -12.88
CA LEU A 72 10.12 -14.45 -11.53
C LEU A 72 8.67 -14.89 -11.36
N THR A 73 7.74 -14.21 -12.02
CA THR A 73 6.30 -14.46 -11.83
C THR A 73 5.69 -15.37 -12.88
N GLY A 74 6.33 -15.50 -14.05
CA GLY A 74 5.73 -16.15 -15.23
C GLY A 74 4.56 -15.36 -15.85
N HIS A 75 4.22 -14.18 -15.33
CA HIS A 75 3.10 -13.37 -15.81
C HIS A 75 3.57 -12.19 -16.65
N ALA A 76 2.81 -11.89 -17.71
CA ALA A 76 3.01 -10.68 -18.49
C ALA A 76 2.72 -9.43 -17.64
N PRO A 77 3.49 -8.33 -17.84
CA PRO A 77 3.26 -7.08 -17.16
C PRO A 77 1.91 -6.46 -17.53
N LYS A 78 1.24 -5.82 -16.56
CA LYS A 78 0.02 -5.05 -16.77
C LYS A 78 0.12 -3.70 -16.07
N MET A 79 -0.46 -2.66 -16.68
CA MET A 79 -0.59 -1.38 -15.99
C MET A 79 -1.69 -1.43 -14.93
N TRP A 80 -1.37 -0.92 -13.74
CA TRP A 80 -2.29 -0.76 -12.62
C TRP A 80 -2.39 0.73 -12.26
N GLY A 81 -3.58 1.30 -12.46
CA GLY A 81 -3.76 2.75 -12.37
C GLY A 81 -2.86 3.49 -13.37
N PRO A 82 -2.46 4.73 -13.07
CA PRO A 82 -1.76 5.57 -14.04
C PRO A 82 -0.26 5.30 -14.18
N SER A 83 0.38 4.56 -13.27
CA SER A 83 1.85 4.54 -13.22
C SER A 83 2.49 3.28 -12.64
N ILE A 84 1.73 2.26 -12.27
CA ILE A 84 2.28 1.03 -11.69
C ILE A 84 2.30 -0.05 -12.75
N ILE A 85 3.46 -0.65 -12.96
CA ILE A 85 3.65 -1.86 -13.75
C ILE A 85 3.60 -3.02 -12.77
N GLY A 86 2.59 -3.88 -12.88
CA GLY A 86 2.38 -5.00 -11.97
C GLY A 86 2.37 -6.35 -12.67
N PHE A 87 2.68 -7.39 -11.90
CA PHE A 87 2.83 -8.77 -12.36
C PHE A 87 2.02 -9.70 -11.48
N GLY A 88 1.30 -10.63 -12.10
CA GLY A 88 0.32 -11.46 -11.41
C GLY A 88 -0.82 -10.64 -10.82
N GLN A 89 -1.73 -11.32 -10.16
CA GLN A 89 -2.87 -10.69 -9.49
C GLN A 89 -3.24 -11.50 -8.25
N TYR A 90 -3.71 -10.84 -7.20
CA TYR A 90 -4.33 -11.47 -6.05
C TYR A 90 -5.54 -10.68 -5.60
N HIS A 91 -6.49 -11.37 -5.00
CA HIS A 91 -7.66 -10.76 -4.39
C HIS A 91 -7.42 -10.60 -2.89
N TYR A 92 -7.56 -9.37 -2.39
CA TYR A 92 -7.49 -9.12 -0.95
C TYR A 92 -8.85 -8.79 -0.37
N LYS A 93 -9.07 -9.23 0.87
CA LYS A 93 -10.25 -8.87 1.65
C LYS A 93 -9.81 -8.54 3.08
N TYR A 94 -10.13 -7.35 3.53
CA TYR A 94 -9.89 -6.90 4.90
C TYR A 94 -11.10 -7.19 5.80
N ASP A 95 -10.86 -7.33 7.10
CA ASP A 95 -11.94 -7.53 8.10
C ASP A 95 -12.98 -6.40 8.09
N SER A 96 -12.58 -5.19 7.65
CA SER A 96 -13.48 -4.05 7.42
C SER A 96 -14.46 -4.24 6.25
N GLY A 97 -14.40 -5.38 5.54
CA GLY A 97 -15.19 -5.66 4.35
C GLY A 97 -14.69 -4.96 3.07
N ARG A 98 -13.58 -4.25 3.13
CA ARG A 98 -12.92 -3.72 1.93
C ARG A 98 -12.19 -4.84 1.20
N GLU A 99 -12.49 -5.01 -0.07
CA GLU A 99 -11.88 -6.05 -0.92
C GLU A 99 -11.51 -5.48 -2.28
N GLY A 100 -10.63 -6.15 -2.99
CA GLY A 100 -10.21 -5.78 -4.34
C GLY A 100 -9.03 -6.58 -4.86
N ASP A 101 -8.68 -6.28 -6.08
CA ASP A 101 -7.57 -6.93 -6.77
C ASP A 101 -6.34 -6.02 -6.78
N MET A 102 -5.16 -6.62 -6.69
CA MET A 102 -3.88 -5.93 -6.80
C MET A 102 -2.83 -6.84 -7.43
N ALA A 103 -1.77 -6.24 -8.00
CA ALA A 103 -0.63 -7.00 -8.49
C ALA A 103 0.12 -7.67 -7.32
N ARG A 104 0.62 -8.90 -7.53
CA ARG A 104 1.45 -9.63 -6.54
C ARG A 104 2.75 -8.92 -6.25
N ILE A 105 3.38 -8.40 -7.29
CA ILE A 105 4.58 -7.57 -7.25
C ILE A 105 4.50 -6.52 -8.36
N GLY A 106 5.24 -5.45 -8.25
CA GLY A 106 5.30 -4.45 -9.30
C GLY A 106 6.25 -3.32 -8.98
N PHE A 107 6.38 -2.40 -9.95
CA PHE A 107 7.20 -1.21 -9.77
C PHE A 107 6.59 -0.01 -10.51
N SER A 108 7.09 1.17 -10.20
CA SER A 108 6.71 2.42 -10.86
C SER A 108 7.96 3.28 -11.11
N PRO A 109 8.32 3.55 -12.37
CA PRO A 109 9.38 4.50 -12.70
C PRO A 109 8.85 5.93 -12.49
N ARG A 110 9.16 6.53 -11.34
CA ARG A 110 8.77 7.89 -11.00
C ARG A 110 9.93 8.86 -11.27
N LYS A 111 9.64 10.12 -11.54
CA LYS A 111 10.68 11.13 -11.79
C LYS A 111 11.76 11.07 -10.69
N GLY A 112 13.00 10.74 -11.10
CA GLY A 112 14.18 10.72 -10.24
C GLY A 112 14.35 9.49 -9.34
N GLN A 113 13.42 8.54 -9.33
CA GLN A 113 13.54 7.27 -8.58
C GLN A 113 12.58 6.22 -9.10
N THR A 114 12.92 4.97 -8.91
CA THR A 114 12.01 3.84 -9.15
C THR A 114 11.50 3.31 -7.82
N VAL A 115 10.21 3.04 -7.75
CA VAL A 115 9.54 2.49 -6.56
C VAL A 115 9.15 1.05 -6.85
N LEU A 116 9.67 0.10 -6.08
CA LEU A 116 9.23 -1.29 -6.11
C LEU A 116 8.25 -1.54 -4.98
N TYR A 117 7.23 -2.34 -5.23
CA TYR A 117 6.19 -2.69 -4.26
C TYR A 117 6.43 -4.09 -3.75
N ILE A 118 6.98 -4.18 -2.53
CA ILE A 118 7.28 -5.42 -1.80
C ILE A 118 6.12 -5.63 -0.81
N THR A 119 5.16 -6.44 -1.20
CA THR A 119 3.82 -6.49 -0.57
C THR A 119 3.85 -6.96 0.88
N ASP A 120 4.76 -7.86 1.23
CA ASP A 120 4.97 -8.38 2.59
C ASP A 120 5.82 -7.44 3.49
N GLY A 121 6.39 -6.38 2.90
CA GLY A 121 7.26 -5.44 3.61
C GLY A 121 8.70 -5.96 3.75
N PHE A 122 9.43 -5.44 4.75
CA PHE A 122 10.88 -5.67 4.84
C PHE A 122 11.33 -6.40 6.11
N ALA A 123 10.43 -6.58 7.09
CA ALA A 123 10.80 -7.15 8.39
C ALA A 123 11.34 -8.59 8.31
N GLY A 124 10.86 -9.37 7.33
CA GLY A 124 11.33 -10.75 7.10
C GLY A 124 12.58 -10.86 6.23
N HIS A 125 13.14 -9.74 5.75
CA HIS A 125 14.21 -9.71 4.75
C HIS A 125 15.45 -8.91 5.21
N ALA A 126 15.69 -8.83 6.51
CA ALA A 126 16.74 -7.98 7.09
C ALA A 126 18.15 -8.26 6.51
N GLU A 127 18.48 -9.52 6.26
CA GLU A 127 19.78 -9.93 5.69
C GLU A 127 19.92 -9.41 4.24
N LEU A 128 18.91 -9.66 3.39
CA LEU A 128 18.92 -9.16 2.02
C LEU A 128 18.95 -7.62 1.97
N MET A 129 18.24 -6.98 2.88
CA MET A 129 18.24 -5.52 2.97
C MET A 129 19.60 -4.95 3.37
N ALA A 130 20.37 -5.65 4.19
CA ALA A 130 21.72 -5.23 4.58
C ALA A 130 22.72 -5.28 3.41
N GLU A 131 22.52 -6.18 2.46
CA GLU A 131 23.40 -6.40 1.30
C GLU A 131 22.93 -5.64 0.04
N LEU A 132 21.68 -5.12 0.04
CA LEU A 132 21.03 -4.55 -1.15
C LEU A 132 21.75 -3.32 -1.72
N GLY A 133 22.37 -2.48 -0.91
CA GLY A 133 23.07 -1.27 -1.35
C GLY A 133 22.35 0.04 -0.96
N LYS A 134 22.17 0.99 -1.91
CA LYS A 134 21.61 2.32 -1.61
C LYS A 134 20.12 2.39 -1.92
N TYR A 135 19.30 2.42 -0.89
CA TYR A 135 17.85 2.51 -1.00
C TYR A 135 17.21 3.34 0.13
N LYS A 136 15.90 3.56 0.00
CA LYS A 136 15.02 4.01 1.09
C LYS A 136 13.80 3.10 1.14
N THR A 137 13.18 2.97 2.29
CA THR A 137 11.97 2.16 2.46
C THR A 137 10.81 2.98 2.99
N GLY A 138 9.59 2.60 2.57
CA GLY A 138 8.34 2.90 3.27
C GLY A 138 7.80 1.61 3.89
N LYS A 139 6.49 1.53 4.10
CA LYS A 139 5.86 0.33 4.68
C LYS A 139 6.02 -0.91 3.78
N SER A 140 5.77 -0.75 2.49
CA SER A 140 5.85 -1.80 1.45
C SER A 140 6.48 -1.27 0.16
N CYS A 141 7.11 -0.11 0.21
CA CYS A 141 7.73 0.53 -0.95
C CYS A 141 9.24 0.56 -0.76
N LEU A 142 9.97 0.04 -1.74
CA LEU A 142 11.41 0.17 -1.86
C LEU A 142 11.71 1.25 -2.90
N TYR A 143 12.46 2.26 -2.51
CA TYR A 143 12.83 3.39 -3.36
C TYR A 143 14.30 3.28 -3.74
N ILE A 144 14.59 3.18 -5.03
CA ILE A 144 15.94 3.20 -5.57
C ILE A 144 16.07 4.34 -6.58
N LYS A 145 17.22 4.99 -6.59
CA LYS A 145 17.46 6.07 -7.56
C LYS A 145 17.86 5.51 -8.91
N ARG A 146 18.73 4.53 -8.93
CA ARG A 146 19.23 3.80 -10.10
C ARG A 146 19.33 2.31 -9.76
N LEU A 147 19.17 1.46 -10.74
CA LEU A 147 19.37 0.03 -10.53
C LEU A 147 20.85 -0.27 -10.19
N SER A 148 21.78 0.52 -10.73
CA SER A 148 23.21 0.47 -10.38
C SER A 148 23.58 0.87 -8.94
N ASP A 149 22.65 1.41 -8.17
CA ASP A 149 22.86 1.76 -6.76
C ASP A 149 22.63 0.58 -5.83
N VAL A 150 22.10 -0.51 -6.35
CA VAL A 150 21.77 -1.75 -5.62
C VAL A 150 22.39 -2.97 -6.29
N ASP A 151 22.55 -4.04 -5.53
CA ASP A 151 22.90 -5.34 -6.08
C ASP A 151 21.68 -5.97 -6.73
N GLU A 152 21.74 -6.18 -8.07
CA GLU A 152 20.62 -6.71 -8.85
C GLU A 152 20.28 -8.16 -8.45
N ALA A 153 21.27 -8.97 -8.03
CA ALA A 153 21.02 -10.34 -7.59
C ALA A 153 20.33 -10.39 -6.23
N VAL A 154 20.74 -9.53 -5.31
CA VAL A 154 20.06 -9.37 -4.00
C VAL A 154 18.64 -8.84 -4.19
N LEU A 155 18.44 -7.88 -5.10
CA LEU A 155 17.11 -7.36 -5.43
C LEU A 155 16.21 -8.46 -6.01
N GLU A 156 16.72 -9.31 -6.91
CA GLU A 156 15.99 -10.45 -7.45
C GLU A 156 15.58 -11.44 -6.36
N GLN A 157 16.49 -11.75 -5.42
CA GLN A 157 16.19 -12.61 -4.26
C GLN A 157 15.12 -12.01 -3.37
N LEU A 158 15.16 -10.70 -3.11
CA LEU A 158 14.14 -9.98 -2.34
C LEU A 158 12.76 -10.07 -3.02
N CYS A 159 12.71 -9.85 -4.33
CA CYS A 159 11.48 -9.99 -5.11
C CYS A 159 10.95 -11.43 -5.08
N ALA A 160 11.82 -12.44 -5.23
CA ALA A 160 11.44 -13.85 -5.19
C ALA A 160 10.92 -14.26 -3.80
N ALA A 161 11.56 -13.79 -2.73
CA ALA A 161 11.11 -14.06 -1.37
C ALA A 161 9.74 -13.44 -1.07
N SER A 162 9.50 -12.21 -1.54
CA SER A 162 8.21 -11.55 -1.44
C SER A 162 7.11 -12.29 -2.21
N LEU A 163 7.42 -12.76 -3.42
CA LEU A 163 6.49 -13.57 -4.22
C LEU A 163 6.15 -14.88 -3.51
N LYS A 164 7.13 -15.59 -2.97
CA LYS A 164 6.89 -16.82 -2.20
C LYS A 164 5.97 -16.60 -1.00
N TYR A 165 6.11 -15.47 -0.30
CA TYR A 165 5.17 -15.08 0.75
C TYR A 165 3.76 -14.86 0.19
N MET A 166 3.65 -14.15 -0.94
CA MET A 166 2.36 -13.89 -1.58
C MET A 166 1.66 -15.17 -2.03
N ASP A 167 2.40 -16.13 -2.59
CA ASP A 167 1.86 -17.43 -3.02
C ASP A 167 1.36 -18.26 -1.82
N SER A 168 2.07 -18.18 -0.70
CA SER A 168 1.64 -18.83 0.56
C SER A 168 0.37 -18.21 1.14
N LYS A 169 0.25 -16.89 1.06
CA LYS A 169 -0.86 -16.14 1.66
C LYS A 169 -2.10 -16.06 0.77
N TYR A 170 -1.89 -16.03 -0.53
CA TYR A 170 -2.91 -15.90 -1.56
C TYR A 170 -2.62 -16.91 -2.68
N PRO A 171 -2.86 -18.21 -2.47
CA PRO A 171 -2.67 -19.23 -3.50
C PRO A 171 -3.56 -18.91 -4.72
N GLU A 172 -3.07 -19.29 -5.92
CA GLU A 172 -3.82 -19.15 -7.18
C GLU A 172 -4.92 -20.20 -7.30
#